data_893f3935ea36f9d335c68f32a6fe65e0
#
_entry.id   893f3935ea36f9d335c68f32a6fe65e0
#
_cell.length_a   1.000
_cell.length_b   1.000
_cell.length_c   1.000
_cell.angle_alpha   90.00
_cell.angle_beta   90.00
_cell.angle_gamma   90.00
#
_symmetry.space_group_name_H-M   'P 1'
#
loop_
_entity.id
_entity.type
_entity.pdbx_description
1 polymer ?
#
loop_
_entity_poly.entity_id
_entity_poly.type
_entity_poly.pdbx_seq_one_letter_code
_entity_poly.pdbx_strand_id
1 'polypeptide(L)'
;MEVLRQRAAMLARAREYFATTGALEVETPVLVRAAVTDVHLESLSVRDSTSAVTGYLHTSPEYAMKRLLCAGAPDIYQVTRVFREGERGRRHNPEFTMVEWYRLGIDHHALMTDVERLLRALLEPWVSVGSTERVTYVEAFQRALGIDPLRCTAAEIRRAVVSHGGSVPDSVGDDARDDLLDLAMGTLVAGTFAADRITFLHDFPASQAALAQVHGPVASRFEAFWGGLELANGFHELGHAAEQARRFDADLRERGKRGRTPHARDERFLAALSSGLPPCAGVALGFDRVVMIATAARSIDEVIAFPCERA
;
A
#
# COMPACT_ATOMS: atom_id res chain seq x y z
N MET A 1 19.35 -9.06 -19.19
CA MET A 1 18.52 -10.17 -19.74
C MET A 1 18.14 -11.18 -18.66
N GLU A 2 19.03 -11.54 -17.74
CA GLU A 2 18.73 -12.50 -16.66
C GLU A 2 17.60 -12.01 -15.74
N VAL A 3 17.68 -10.78 -15.26
CA VAL A 3 16.62 -10.16 -14.44
C VAL A 3 15.24 -10.18 -15.12
N LEU A 4 15.19 -9.97 -16.44
CA LEU A 4 13.91 -10.04 -17.17
C LEU A 4 13.35 -11.47 -17.21
N ARG A 5 14.20 -12.49 -17.30
CA ARG A 5 13.77 -13.90 -17.22
C ARG A 5 13.26 -14.25 -15.83
N GLN A 6 13.99 -13.85 -14.79
CA GLN A 6 13.56 -14.04 -13.39
C GLN A 6 12.22 -13.35 -13.14
N ARG A 7 12.08 -12.08 -13.55
CA ARG A 7 10.83 -11.35 -13.47
C ARG A 7 9.67 -12.07 -14.16
N ALA A 8 9.88 -12.57 -15.37
CA ALA A 8 8.87 -13.32 -16.10
C ALA A 8 8.49 -14.63 -15.39
N ALA A 9 9.47 -15.37 -14.85
CA ALA A 9 9.22 -16.56 -14.04
C ALA A 9 8.44 -16.25 -12.76
N MET A 10 8.75 -15.15 -12.09
CA MET A 10 8.02 -14.72 -10.88
C MET A 10 6.57 -14.32 -11.20
N LEU A 11 6.31 -13.64 -12.34
CA LEU A 11 4.93 -13.34 -12.78
C LEU A 11 4.14 -14.62 -13.07
N ALA A 12 4.75 -15.61 -13.73
CA ALA A 12 4.11 -16.89 -13.96
C ALA A 12 3.77 -17.61 -12.64
N ARG A 13 4.68 -17.60 -11.65
CA ARG A 13 4.44 -18.15 -10.31
C ARG A 13 3.33 -17.43 -9.56
N ALA A 14 3.24 -16.11 -9.67
CA ALA A 14 2.13 -15.36 -9.07
C ALA A 14 0.79 -15.82 -9.63
N ARG A 15 0.67 -15.96 -10.96
CA ARG A 15 -0.55 -16.46 -11.60
C ARG A 15 -0.87 -17.90 -11.22
N GLU A 16 0.15 -18.77 -11.15
CA GLU A 16 -0.01 -20.15 -10.69
C GLU A 16 -0.54 -20.22 -9.26
N TYR A 17 0.01 -19.38 -8.36
CA TYR A 17 -0.47 -19.26 -6.98
C TYR A 17 -1.96 -18.92 -6.93
N PHE A 18 -2.39 -17.89 -7.64
CA PHE A 18 -3.79 -17.47 -7.64
C PHE A 18 -4.71 -18.51 -8.32
N ALA A 19 -4.26 -19.13 -9.39
CA ALA A 19 -5.01 -20.21 -10.04
C ALA A 19 -5.22 -21.40 -9.10
N THR A 20 -4.19 -21.81 -8.34
CA THR A 20 -4.29 -22.94 -7.39
C THR A 20 -5.09 -22.59 -6.14
N THR A 21 -5.18 -21.31 -5.79
CA THR A 21 -5.98 -20.83 -4.64
C THR A 21 -7.38 -20.32 -5.03
N GLY A 22 -7.78 -20.49 -6.30
CA GLY A 22 -9.13 -20.24 -6.79
C GLY A 22 -9.51 -18.77 -6.99
N ALA A 23 -8.52 -17.85 -7.03
CA ALA A 23 -8.80 -16.44 -7.32
C ALA A 23 -8.91 -16.21 -8.84
N LEU A 24 -9.91 -15.44 -9.26
CA LEU A 24 -10.14 -15.05 -10.65
C LEU A 24 -9.23 -13.88 -11.03
N GLU A 25 -8.45 -14.01 -12.12
CA GLU A 25 -7.74 -12.87 -12.71
C GLU A 25 -8.75 -11.91 -13.34
N VAL A 26 -8.66 -10.63 -12.98
CA VAL A 26 -9.53 -9.58 -13.53
C VAL A 26 -8.69 -8.46 -14.12
N GLU A 27 -9.29 -7.69 -15.01
CA GLU A 27 -8.74 -6.45 -15.56
C GLU A 27 -9.68 -5.30 -15.25
N THR A 28 -9.11 -4.19 -14.79
CA THR A 28 -9.87 -2.95 -14.55
C THR A 28 -9.24 -1.79 -15.33
N PRO A 29 -10.00 -0.73 -15.64
CA PRO A 29 -9.45 0.41 -16.36
C PRO A 29 -8.27 1.06 -15.64
N VAL A 30 -7.18 1.30 -16.37
CA VAL A 30 -6.03 2.09 -15.90
C VAL A 30 -6.36 3.59 -15.91
N LEU A 31 -7.15 4.04 -16.92
CA LEU A 31 -7.65 5.40 -17.01
C LEU A 31 -8.98 5.49 -16.26
N VAL A 32 -8.99 6.20 -15.14
CA VAL A 32 -10.14 6.35 -14.25
C VAL A 32 -10.68 7.78 -14.26
N ARG A 33 -11.94 7.97 -13.82
CA ARG A 33 -12.59 9.27 -13.79
C ARG A 33 -12.33 10.08 -12.52
N ALA A 34 -11.98 9.41 -11.44
CA ALA A 34 -11.71 10.03 -10.15
C ALA A 34 -10.28 9.68 -9.71
N ALA A 35 -9.55 10.66 -9.19
CA ALA A 35 -8.25 10.46 -8.56
C ALA A 35 -8.42 9.86 -7.16
N VAL A 36 -7.35 9.31 -6.61
CA VAL A 36 -7.30 8.87 -5.21
C VAL A 36 -7.40 10.06 -4.27
N THR A 37 -8.13 9.90 -3.16
CA THR A 37 -8.28 10.97 -2.16
C THR A 37 -7.14 11.00 -1.13
N ASP A 38 -6.33 9.96 -1.08
CA ASP A 38 -5.19 9.86 -0.16
C ASP A 38 -4.34 11.14 -0.17
N VAL A 39 -3.98 11.61 1.03
CA VAL A 39 -3.27 12.89 1.22
C VAL A 39 -1.82 12.83 0.74
N HIS A 40 -1.21 11.65 0.71
CA HIS A 40 0.20 11.44 0.36
C HIS A 40 0.40 10.98 -1.08
N LEU A 41 -0.66 10.52 -1.76
CA LEU A 41 -0.58 10.05 -3.15
C LEU A 41 -1.06 11.10 -4.14
N GLU A 42 -0.35 11.23 -5.26
CA GLU A 42 -0.77 12.06 -6.40
C GLU A 42 -1.02 11.18 -7.63
N SER A 43 -2.17 11.41 -8.27
CA SER A 43 -2.55 10.75 -9.52
C SER A 43 -2.10 11.57 -10.72
N LEU A 44 -1.45 10.94 -11.69
CA LEU A 44 -1.16 11.58 -12.97
C LEU A 44 -2.46 11.91 -13.71
N SER A 45 -2.67 13.19 -14.06
CA SER A 45 -3.84 13.63 -14.82
C SER A 45 -3.67 13.40 -16.32
N VAL A 46 -4.73 12.92 -16.98
CA VAL A 46 -4.79 12.79 -18.44
C VAL A 46 -5.62 13.95 -18.99
N ARG A 47 -5.08 14.63 -20.01
CA ARG A 47 -5.70 15.80 -20.63
C ARG A 47 -5.98 15.54 -22.10
N ASP A 48 -7.05 16.14 -22.62
CA ASP A 48 -7.34 16.13 -24.05
C ASP A 48 -6.57 17.25 -24.80
N SER A 49 -6.82 17.35 -26.10
CA SER A 49 -6.21 18.36 -26.95
C SER A 49 -6.57 19.82 -26.59
N THR A 50 -7.60 20.04 -25.76
CA THR A 50 -8.01 21.34 -25.23
C THR A 50 -7.40 21.64 -23.86
N SER A 51 -6.52 20.75 -23.35
CA SER A 51 -5.93 20.79 -22.02
C SER A 51 -6.92 20.56 -20.87
N ALA A 52 -8.15 20.12 -21.17
CA ALA A 52 -9.10 19.74 -20.14
C ALA A 52 -8.73 18.37 -19.54
N VAL A 53 -8.84 18.22 -18.21
CA VAL A 53 -8.63 16.94 -17.55
C VAL A 53 -9.78 16.00 -17.89
N THR A 54 -9.47 14.89 -18.54
CA THR A 54 -10.45 13.88 -18.98
C THR A 54 -10.45 12.64 -18.09
N GLY A 55 -9.43 12.48 -17.25
CA GLY A 55 -9.28 11.36 -16.31
C GLY A 55 -7.93 11.38 -15.61
N TYR A 56 -7.67 10.31 -14.91
CA TYR A 56 -6.42 10.08 -14.15
C TYR A 56 -5.91 8.67 -14.41
N LEU A 57 -4.60 8.49 -14.38
CA LEU A 57 -4.01 7.16 -14.29
C LEU A 57 -4.13 6.69 -12.83
N HIS A 58 -4.61 5.48 -12.63
CA HIS A 58 -4.88 4.96 -11.30
C HIS A 58 -3.60 4.70 -10.49
N THR A 59 -3.64 4.97 -9.20
CA THR A 59 -2.55 4.68 -8.25
C THR A 59 -2.64 3.26 -7.68
N SER A 60 -3.79 2.61 -7.85
CA SER A 60 -4.16 1.24 -7.51
C SER A 60 -5.48 0.90 -8.22
N PRO A 61 -5.77 -0.36 -8.55
CA PRO A 61 -7.07 -0.80 -9.08
C PRO A 61 -8.17 -0.93 -8.01
N GLU A 62 -7.91 -0.60 -6.75
CA GLU A 62 -8.72 -0.87 -5.56
C GLU A 62 -10.21 -0.53 -5.74
N TYR A 63 -10.53 0.72 -6.14
CA TYR A 63 -11.94 1.16 -6.25
C TYR A 63 -12.70 0.36 -7.30
N ALA A 64 -12.05 0.03 -8.41
CA ALA A 64 -12.66 -0.76 -9.47
C ALA A 64 -12.81 -2.23 -9.07
N MET A 65 -11.81 -2.82 -8.42
CA MET A 65 -11.86 -4.21 -7.93
C MET A 65 -12.93 -4.38 -6.84
N LYS A 66 -13.02 -3.46 -5.88
CA LYS A 66 -14.09 -3.47 -4.86
C LYS A 66 -15.48 -3.35 -5.48
N ARG A 67 -15.63 -2.59 -6.56
CA ARG A 67 -16.89 -2.52 -7.32
C ARG A 67 -17.25 -3.86 -7.96
N LEU A 68 -16.28 -4.65 -8.42
CA LEU A 68 -16.52 -6.02 -8.88
C LEU A 68 -17.00 -6.92 -7.75
N LEU A 69 -16.40 -6.82 -6.55
CA LEU A 69 -16.84 -7.57 -5.38
C LEU A 69 -18.28 -7.20 -4.97
N CYS A 70 -18.63 -5.91 -4.98
CA CYS A 70 -19.99 -5.44 -4.75
C CYS A 70 -20.98 -5.98 -5.81
N ALA A 71 -20.50 -6.27 -7.01
CA ALA A 71 -21.31 -6.89 -8.09
C ALA A 71 -21.35 -8.42 -8.05
N GLY A 72 -20.79 -9.05 -7.00
CA GLY A 72 -20.83 -10.50 -6.78
C GLY A 72 -19.66 -11.28 -7.35
N ALA A 73 -18.54 -10.62 -7.66
CA ALA A 73 -17.31 -11.34 -8.04
C ALA A 73 -16.82 -12.23 -6.88
N PRO A 74 -16.21 -13.40 -7.18
CA PRO A 74 -15.55 -14.23 -6.18
C PRO A 74 -14.27 -13.60 -5.66
N ASP A 75 -13.37 -14.37 -5.05
CA ASP A 75 -11.99 -13.96 -4.83
C ASP A 75 -11.36 -13.55 -6.15
N ILE A 76 -10.75 -12.36 -6.19
CA ILE A 76 -10.18 -11.77 -7.42
C ILE A 76 -8.76 -11.31 -7.20
N TYR A 77 -7.97 -11.31 -8.28
CA TYR A 77 -6.67 -10.65 -8.30
C TYR A 77 -6.43 -9.95 -9.63
N GLN A 78 -5.51 -9.00 -9.62
CA GLN A 78 -5.08 -8.28 -10.81
C GLN A 78 -3.57 -8.05 -10.75
N VAL A 79 -2.88 -8.23 -11.90
CA VAL A 79 -1.50 -7.78 -12.11
C VAL A 79 -1.58 -6.61 -13.08
N THR A 80 -1.22 -5.42 -12.63
CA THR A 80 -1.40 -4.21 -13.43
C THR A 80 -0.26 -3.21 -13.26
N ARG A 81 -0.17 -2.26 -14.19
CA ARG A 81 0.62 -1.04 -14.01
C ARG A 81 -0.17 -0.03 -13.21
N VAL A 82 0.52 0.61 -12.28
CA VAL A 82 -0.02 1.71 -11.48
C VAL A 82 0.91 2.92 -11.59
N PHE A 83 0.36 4.10 -11.33
CA PHE A 83 1.02 5.36 -11.59
C PHE A 83 0.90 6.28 -10.38
N ARG A 84 2.05 6.81 -9.91
CA ARG A 84 2.09 7.74 -8.78
C ARG A 84 3.02 8.90 -9.13
N GLU A 85 2.44 10.09 -9.20
CA GLU A 85 3.18 11.29 -9.55
C GLU A 85 4.22 11.62 -8.46
N GLY A 86 5.43 12.00 -8.88
CA GLY A 86 6.50 12.37 -7.98
C GLY A 86 7.25 11.23 -7.30
N GLU A 87 6.77 9.99 -7.39
CA GLU A 87 7.49 8.83 -6.84
C GLU A 87 8.72 8.47 -7.68
N ARG A 88 9.87 9.04 -7.29
CA ARG A 88 11.18 8.77 -7.91
C ARG A 88 12.22 8.47 -6.85
N GLY A 89 13.08 7.49 -7.10
CA GLY A 89 14.19 7.16 -6.22
C GLY A 89 14.63 5.72 -6.34
N ARG A 90 15.57 5.33 -5.52
CA ARG A 90 16.15 3.98 -5.56
C ARG A 90 15.11 2.84 -5.42
N ARG A 91 13.99 3.09 -4.76
CA ARG A 91 12.94 2.12 -4.45
C ARG A 91 11.60 2.49 -5.09
N HIS A 92 11.55 3.53 -5.93
CA HIS A 92 10.34 4.10 -6.52
C HIS A 92 10.55 4.46 -7.99
N ASN A 93 9.54 4.19 -8.80
CA ASN A 93 9.41 4.65 -10.18
C ASN A 93 7.96 5.12 -10.37
N PRO A 94 7.70 6.21 -11.11
CA PRO A 94 6.35 6.74 -11.28
C PRO A 94 5.35 5.73 -11.88
N GLU A 95 5.84 4.79 -12.68
CA GLU A 95 5.09 3.64 -13.18
C GLU A 95 5.72 2.36 -12.65
N PHE A 96 4.93 1.51 -11.99
CA PHE A 96 5.41 0.23 -11.46
C PHE A 96 4.34 -0.86 -11.56
N THR A 97 4.75 -2.11 -11.31
CA THR A 97 3.83 -3.25 -11.34
C THR A 97 3.31 -3.54 -9.93
N MET A 98 2.00 -3.61 -9.83
CA MET A 98 1.27 -4.00 -8.63
C MET A 98 0.58 -5.34 -8.86
N VAL A 99 0.61 -6.19 -7.84
CA VAL A 99 -0.28 -7.35 -7.71
C VAL A 99 -1.24 -7.03 -6.58
N GLU A 100 -2.51 -6.94 -6.89
CA GLU A 100 -3.55 -6.62 -5.91
C GLU A 100 -4.61 -7.71 -5.91
N TRP A 101 -5.07 -8.13 -4.72
CA TRP A 101 -6.08 -9.18 -4.62
C TRP A 101 -6.96 -9.03 -3.39
N TYR A 102 -8.11 -9.66 -3.47
CA TYR A 102 -9.14 -9.66 -2.43
C TYR A 102 -9.62 -11.07 -2.17
N ARG A 103 -9.81 -11.41 -0.88
CA ARG A 103 -10.35 -12.67 -0.40
C ARG A 103 -11.63 -12.44 0.38
N LEU A 104 -12.68 -13.13 0.02
CA LEU A 104 -13.97 -13.05 0.69
C LEU A 104 -13.97 -13.84 2.00
N GLY A 105 -14.71 -13.37 2.99
CA GLY A 105 -14.97 -14.07 4.24
C GLY A 105 -13.77 -14.22 5.18
N ILE A 106 -12.65 -13.54 4.93
CA ILE A 106 -11.48 -13.56 5.82
C ILE A 106 -11.16 -12.17 6.36
N ASP A 107 -10.40 -12.13 7.46
CA ASP A 107 -9.85 -10.92 8.04
C ASP A 107 -8.40 -10.64 7.56
N HIS A 108 -7.81 -9.54 8.04
CA HIS A 108 -6.44 -9.16 7.70
C HIS A 108 -5.39 -10.12 8.28
N HIS A 109 -5.66 -10.83 9.39
CA HIS A 109 -4.72 -11.82 9.94
C HIS A 109 -4.63 -13.08 9.06
N ALA A 110 -5.77 -13.55 8.54
CA ALA A 110 -5.79 -14.63 7.57
C ALA A 110 -5.16 -14.19 6.23
N LEU A 111 -5.40 -12.94 5.82
CA LEU A 111 -4.79 -12.39 4.61
C LEU A 111 -3.26 -12.25 4.74
N MET A 112 -2.70 -11.89 5.91
CA MET A 112 -1.25 -11.93 6.14
C MET A 112 -0.66 -13.32 5.87
N THR A 113 -1.39 -14.39 6.21
CA THR A 113 -0.96 -15.76 5.90
C THR A 113 -0.98 -16.03 4.39
N ASP A 114 -1.97 -15.50 3.67
CA ASP A 114 -2.06 -15.60 2.20
C ASP A 114 -0.90 -14.84 1.53
N VAL A 115 -0.60 -13.62 1.99
CA VAL A 115 0.56 -12.82 1.56
C VAL A 115 1.88 -13.55 1.81
N GLU A 116 2.07 -14.13 2.99
CA GLU A 116 3.27 -14.92 3.31
C GLU A 116 3.47 -16.06 2.33
N ARG A 117 2.40 -16.83 2.03
CA ARG A 117 2.45 -17.95 1.08
C ARG A 117 2.84 -17.48 -0.32
N LEU A 118 2.24 -16.39 -0.81
CA LEU A 118 2.61 -15.82 -2.10
C LEU A 118 4.06 -15.34 -2.11
N LEU A 119 4.50 -14.57 -1.10
CA LEU A 119 5.87 -14.08 -1.02
C LEU A 119 6.89 -15.22 -0.97
N ARG A 120 6.63 -16.29 -0.21
CA ARG A 120 7.47 -17.50 -0.21
C ARG A 120 7.51 -18.16 -1.58
N ALA A 121 6.38 -18.34 -2.24
CA ALA A 121 6.32 -18.91 -3.58
C ALA A 121 7.13 -18.09 -4.60
N LEU A 122 7.18 -16.77 -4.44
CA LEU A 122 7.94 -15.87 -5.30
C LEU A 122 9.44 -15.82 -4.96
N LEU A 123 9.81 -15.89 -3.69
CA LEU A 123 11.18 -15.60 -3.22
C LEU A 123 12.03 -16.86 -3.04
N GLU A 124 11.49 -17.94 -2.46
CA GLU A 124 12.26 -19.15 -2.11
C GLU A 124 13.05 -19.80 -3.25
N PRO A 125 12.66 -19.71 -4.53
CA PRO A 125 13.51 -20.16 -5.62
C PRO A 125 14.82 -19.37 -5.79
N TRP A 126 14.93 -18.19 -5.20
CA TRP A 126 16.03 -17.24 -5.43
C TRP A 126 16.79 -16.89 -4.16
N VAL A 127 16.08 -16.78 -3.02
CA VAL A 127 16.63 -16.38 -1.73
C VAL A 127 16.07 -17.27 -0.62
N SER A 128 16.87 -17.49 0.43
CA SER A 128 16.37 -18.15 1.64
C SER A 128 15.46 -17.20 2.41
N VAL A 129 14.26 -17.66 2.76
CA VAL A 129 13.28 -16.90 3.54
C VAL A 129 13.21 -17.47 4.96
N GLY A 130 13.66 -16.70 5.94
CA GLY A 130 13.61 -17.08 7.36
C GLY A 130 12.18 -17.20 7.90
N SER A 131 12.06 -17.44 9.20
CA SER A 131 10.76 -17.48 9.87
C SER A 131 10.09 -16.12 9.86
N THR A 132 8.81 -16.08 9.47
CA THR A 132 8.01 -14.85 9.43
C THR A 132 7.80 -14.29 10.84
N GLU A 133 7.93 -12.98 10.99
CA GLU A 133 7.62 -12.23 12.19
C GLU A 133 6.29 -11.48 12.01
N ARG A 134 5.47 -11.43 13.08
CA ARG A 134 4.28 -10.56 13.16
C ARG A 134 4.46 -9.68 14.39
N VAL A 135 4.34 -8.38 14.19
CA VAL A 135 4.54 -7.38 15.24
C VAL A 135 3.46 -6.30 15.12
N THR A 136 2.87 -5.93 16.24
CA THR A 136 1.93 -4.81 16.26
C THR A 136 2.66 -3.47 16.07
N TYR A 137 1.94 -2.47 15.56
CA TYR A 137 2.47 -1.11 15.42
C TYR A 137 3.01 -0.57 16.77
N VAL A 138 2.30 -0.86 17.86
CA VAL A 138 2.72 -0.48 19.23
C VAL A 138 4.04 -1.16 19.61
N GLU A 139 4.14 -2.47 19.43
CA GLU A 139 5.37 -3.22 19.76
C GLU A 139 6.57 -2.76 18.96
N ALA A 140 6.39 -2.48 17.66
CA ALA A 140 7.45 -2.00 16.80
C ALA A 140 8.00 -0.65 17.26
N PHE A 141 7.12 0.31 17.57
CA PHE A 141 7.51 1.62 18.10
C PHE A 141 8.11 1.54 19.50
N GLN A 142 7.56 0.68 20.36
CA GLN A 142 8.11 0.46 21.68
C GLN A 142 9.54 -0.10 21.62
N ARG A 143 9.77 -1.07 20.76
CA ARG A 143 11.11 -1.68 20.56
C ARG A 143 12.12 -0.68 19.99
N ALA A 144 11.70 0.11 18.99
CA ALA A 144 12.61 1.01 18.26
C ALA A 144 12.84 2.35 18.95
N LEU A 145 11.81 2.92 19.60
CA LEU A 145 11.80 4.31 20.09
C LEU A 145 11.39 4.45 21.55
N GLY A 146 10.94 3.37 22.21
CA GLY A 146 10.50 3.40 23.61
C GLY A 146 9.19 4.17 23.85
N ILE A 147 8.36 4.38 22.81
CA ILE A 147 7.11 5.15 22.90
C ILE A 147 5.88 4.31 22.55
N ASP A 148 4.72 4.68 23.07
CA ASP A 148 3.42 4.14 22.66
C ASP A 148 2.80 5.04 21.57
N PRO A 149 2.80 4.63 20.29
CA PRO A 149 2.34 5.45 19.19
C PRO A 149 0.82 5.73 19.23
N LEU A 150 0.03 5.02 20.01
CA LEU A 150 -1.40 5.29 20.16
C LEU A 150 -1.69 6.41 21.18
N ARG A 151 -0.75 6.69 22.08
CA ARG A 151 -0.95 7.60 23.20
C ARG A 151 -0.08 8.85 23.16
N CYS A 152 1.10 8.78 22.51
CA CYS A 152 2.00 9.93 22.48
C CYS A 152 1.44 11.11 21.68
N THR A 153 1.81 12.30 22.15
CA THR A 153 1.61 13.56 21.45
C THR A 153 2.62 13.75 20.31
N ALA A 154 2.33 14.65 19.36
CA ALA A 154 3.26 15.01 18.31
C ALA A 154 4.64 15.43 18.84
N ALA A 155 4.67 16.24 19.93
CA ALA A 155 5.90 16.68 20.57
C ALA A 155 6.72 15.52 21.18
N GLU A 156 6.08 14.49 21.72
CA GLU A 156 6.76 13.31 22.24
C GLU A 156 7.35 12.46 21.11
N ILE A 157 6.61 12.27 20.00
CA ILE A 157 7.12 11.56 18.82
C ILE A 157 8.32 12.31 18.25
N ARG A 158 8.22 13.64 18.07
CA ARG A 158 9.33 14.49 17.59
C ARG A 158 10.58 14.32 18.44
N ARG A 159 10.45 14.40 19.79
CA ARG A 159 11.56 14.17 20.72
C ARG A 159 12.16 12.77 20.57
N ALA A 160 11.33 11.74 20.45
CA ALA A 160 11.80 10.36 20.25
C ALA A 160 12.58 10.21 18.95
N VAL A 161 12.09 10.78 17.85
CA VAL A 161 12.80 10.77 16.56
C VAL A 161 14.19 11.41 16.69
N VAL A 162 14.28 12.62 17.26
CA VAL A 162 15.56 13.33 17.41
C VAL A 162 16.50 12.61 18.37
N SER A 163 16.01 12.07 19.50
CA SER A 163 16.86 11.37 20.47
C SER A 163 17.44 10.06 19.95
N HIS A 164 16.81 9.46 18.91
CA HIS A 164 17.32 8.26 18.22
C HIS A 164 18.08 8.58 16.92
N GLY A 165 18.54 9.82 16.76
CA GLY A 165 19.38 10.23 15.63
C GLY A 165 18.64 10.54 14.34
N GLY A 166 17.30 10.57 14.34
CA GLY A 166 16.51 11.03 13.22
C GLY A 166 16.47 12.55 13.12
N SER A 167 16.11 13.09 11.97
CA SER A 167 15.82 14.50 11.75
C SER A 167 14.37 14.70 11.33
N VAL A 168 13.74 15.76 11.82
CA VAL A 168 12.38 16.14 11.43
C VAL A 168 12.48 17.36 10.52
N PRO A 169 12.05 17.25 9.24
CA PRO A 169 12.03 18.39 8.33
C PRO A 169 11.15 19.54 8.85
N ASP A 170 11.54 20.80 8.55
CA ASP A 170 10.77 21.99 8.93
C ASP A 170 9.36 22.03 8.31
N SER A 171 9.16 21.29 7.20
CA SER A 171 7.86 21.13 6.56
C SER A 171 6.86 20.31 7.35
N VAL A 172 7.31 19.54 8.36
CA VAL A 172 6.42 18.75 9.24
C VAL A 172 5.97 19.64 10.38
N GLY A 173 4.68 20.00 10.40
CA GLY A 173 4.09 20.85 11.42
C GLY A 173 4.21 20.28 12.84
N ASP A 174 4.17 21.17 13.85
CA ASP A 174 4.34 20.78 15.25
C ASP A 174 3.21 19.85 15.75
N ASP A 175 2.00 19.99 15.20
CA ASP A 175 0.83 19.18 15.54
C ASP A 175 0.56 18.04 14.55
N ALA A 176 1.44 17.84 13.54
CA ALA A 176 1.27 16.84 12.50
C ALA A 176 1.68 15.43 12.99
N ARG A 177 0.88 14.88 13.93
CA ARG A 177 1.16 13.65 14.65
C ARG A 177 1.34 12.45 13.70
N ASP A 178 0.46 12.28 12.73
CA ASP A 178 0.52 11.13 11.83
C ASP A 178 1.69 11.25 10.83
N ASP A 179 2.01 12.46 10.34
CA ASP A 179 3.22 12.70 9.53
C ASP A 179 4.51 12.38 10.32
N LEU A 180 4.53 12.65 11.63
CA LEU A 180 5.65 12.29 12.49
C LEU A 180 5.75 10.78 12.73
N LEU A 181 4.61 10.07 12.84
CA LEU A 181 4.58 8.61 12.92
C LEU A 181 5.09 7.98 11.60
N ASP A 182 4.65 8.49 10.46
CA ASP A 182 5.10 8.00 9.14
C ASP A 182 6.60 8.26 8.94
N LEU A 183 7.08 9.43 9.32
CA LEU A 183 8.51 9.76 9.32
C LEU A 183 9.31 8.79 10.20
N ALA A 184 8.86 8.57 11.43
CA ALA A 184 9.51 7.66 12.38
C ALA A 184 9.50 6.22 11.85
N MET A 185 8.37 5.76 11.29
CA MET A 185 8.24 4.44 10.67
C MET A 185 9.26 4.27 9.55
N GLY A 186 9.27 5.18 8.57
CA GLY A 186 10.12 5.05 7.38
C GLY A 186 11.62 5.23 7.64
N THR A 187 12.00 6.01 8.67
CA THR A 187 13.42 6.35 8.91
C THR A 187 14.08 5.56 10.03
N LEU A 188 13.33 5.12 11.04
CA LEU A 188 13.88 4.48 12.24
C LEU A 188 13.29 3.09 12.49
N VAL A 189 11.96 2.96 12.55
CA VAL A 189 11.31 1.72 12.97
C VAL A 189 11.50 0.62 11.93
N ALA A 190 11.19 0.87 10.65
CA ALA A 190 11.32 -0.13 9.59
C ALA A 190 12.77 -0.61 9.43
N GLY A 191 13.76 0.24 9.71
CA GLY A 191 15.18 -0.10 9.71
C GLY A 191 15.58 -1.18 10.75
N THR A 192 14.75 -1.43 11.75
CA THR A 192 14.98 -2.47 12.76
C THR A 192 14.52 -3.86 12.32
N PHE A 193 13.72 -3.96 11.26
CA PHE A 193 13.24 -5.24 10.75
C PHE A 193 14.35 -6.02 10.05
N ALA A 194 14.37 -7.34 10.25
CA ALA A 194 15.42 -8.19 9.72
C ALA A 194 15.31 -8.34 8.18
N ALA A 195 16.46 -8.35 7.51
CA ALA A 195 16.55 -8.39 6.04
C ALA A 195 16.63 -9.82 5.47
N ASP A 196 16.30 -10.83 6.26
CA ASP A 196 16.33 -12.26 5.89
C ASP A 196 14.95 -12.92 5.99
N ARG A 197 13.91 -12.14 6.30
CA ARG A 197 12.57 -12.65 6.57
C ARG A 197 11.48 -11.64 6.23
N ILE A 198 10.25 -12.14 6.20
CA ILE A 198 9.06 -11.31 6.09
C ILE A 198 8.66 -10.85 7.49
N THR A 199 8.50 -9.54 7.67
CA THR A 199 7.94 -8.95 8.89
C THR A 199 6.60 -8.31 8.57
N PHE A 200 5.52 -8.76 9.21
CA PHE A 200 4.23 -8.09 9.17
C PHE A 200 4.10 -7.12 10.32
N LEU A 201 3.89 -5.86 10.00
CA LEU A 201 3.49 -4.81 10.93
C LEU A 201 1.97 -4.66 10.84
N HIS A 202 1.25 -4.77 11.97
CA HIS A 202 -0.22 -4.73 11.94
C HIS A 202 -0.81 -3.91 13.10
N ASP A 203 -2.13 -3.70 13.07
CA ASP A 203 -2.85 -2.91 14.07
C ASP A 203 -2.37 -1.46 14.12
N PHE A 204 -2.44 -0.79 12.97
CA PHE A 204 -2.09 0.62 12.81
C PHE A 204 -2.98 1.54 13.65
N PRO A 205 -2.54 2.75 14.00
CA PRO A 205 -3.42 3.74 14.63
C PRO A 205 -4.69 3.98 13.80
N ALA A 206 -5.83 4.17 14.47
CA ALA A 206 -7.11 4.44 13.79
C ALA A 206 -7.07 5.70 12.89
N SER A 207 -6.21 6.68 13.20
CA SER A 207 -5.97 7.85 12.34
C SER A 207 -5.29 7.51 11.01
N GLN A 208 -4.59 6.37 10.92
CA GLN A 208 -3.91 5.87 9.72
C GLN A 208 -4.66 4.69 9.07
N ALA A 209 -5.97 4.62 9.29
CA ALA A 209 -6.79 3.49 8.85
C ALA A 209 -6.92 3.37 7.33
N ALA A 210 -6.71 4.43 6.56
CA ALA A 210 -6.99 4.43 5.11
C ALA A 210 -8.40 3.85 4.82
N LEU A 211 -8.48 2.73 4.07
CA LEU A 211 -9.73 2.05 3.74
C LEU A 211 -10.00 0.82 4.62
N ALA A 212 -9.29 0.67 5.74
CA ALA A 212 -9.49 -0.44 6.69
C ALA A 212 -10.66 -0.20 7.67
N GLN A 213 -11.22 -1.28 8.18
CA GLN A 213 -12.08 -1.23 9.37
C GLN A 213 -11.29 -0.73 10.58
N VAL A 214 -12.00 -0.06 11.50
CA VAL A 214 -11.43 0.46 12.74
C VAL A 214 -12.11 -0.18 13.93
N HIS A 215 -11.33 -0.65 14.90
CA HIS A 215 -11.79 -1.23 16.15
C HIS A 215 -11.14 -0.51 17.35
N GLY A 216 -11.87 0.38 17.98
CA GLY A 216 -11.31 1.21 19.06
C GLY A 216 -10.17 2.09 18.56
N PRO A 217 -8.97 2.03 19.16
CA PRO A 217 -7.85 2.87 18.78
C PRO A 217 -7.05 2.36 17.57
N VAL A 218 -7.36 1.18 17.04
CA VAL A 218 -6.58 0.52 15.97
C VAL A 218 -7.39 0.26 14.73
N ALA A 219 -6.69 0.28 13.59
CA ALA A 219 -7.19 -0.10 12.28
C ALA A 219 -6.74 -1.52 11.93
N SER A 220 -7.63 -2.30 11.34
CA SER A 220 -7.36 -3.64 10.80
C SER A 220 -6.56 -3.54 9.49
N ARG A 221 -5.36 -2.96 9.59
CA ARG A 221 -4.39 -2.72 8.53
C ARG A 221 -3.09 -3.42 8.84
N PHE A 222 -2.43 -3.91 7.83
CA PHE A 222 -1.07 -4.43 7.95
C PHE A 222 -0.20 -3.99 6.77
N GLU A 223 1.10 -3.98 7.00
CA GLU A 223 2.11 -3.86 5.96
C GLU A 223 3.09 -5.02 6.07
N ALA A 224 3.60 -5.51 4.94
CA ALA A 224 4.63 -6.54 4.89
C ALA A 224 5.97 -5.92 4.50
N PHE A 225 7.02 -6.24 5.25
CA PHE A 225 8.37 -5.73 5.05
C PHE A 225 9.37 -6.86 4.80
N TRP A 226 10.43 -6.51 4.09
CA TRP A 226 11.68 -7.26 4.04
C TRP A 226 12.82 -6.31 4.41
N GLY A 227 13.33 -6.43 5.63
CA GLY A 227 14.15 -5.35 6.20
C GLY A 227 13.38 -4.02 6.19
N GLY A 228 14.03 -2.94 5.86
CA GLY A 228 13.40 -1.62 5.73
C GLY A 228 12.67 -1.38 4.41
N LEU A 229 12.32 -2.42 3.65
CA LEU A 229 11.61 -2.32 2.38
C LEU A 229 10.18 -2.83 2.52
N GLU A 230 9.21 -1.93 2.44
CA GLU A 230 7.79 -2.27 2.37
C GLU A 230 7.48 -2.99 1.06
N LEU A 231 6.82 -4.14 1.14
CA LEU A 231 6.42 -4.98 0.01
C LEU A 231 4.93 -4.93 -0.28
N ALA A 232 4.11 -4.87 0.75
CA ALA A 232 2.66 -4.93 0.62
C ALA A 232 1.96 -4.14 1.71
N ASN A 233 0.76 -3.63 1.40
CA ASN A 233 -0.14 -2.95 2.33
C ASN A 233 -1.55 -3.54 2.15
N GLY A 234 -2.17 -3.99 3.25
CA GLY A 234 -3.43 -4.70 3.21
C GLY A 234 -4.37 -4.34 4.34
N PHE A 235 -5.65 -4.60 4.10
CA PHE A 235 -6.75 -4.19 4.98
C PHE A 235 -7.76 -5.31 5.21
N HIS A 236 -8.41 -5.31 6.38
CA HIS A 236 -9.78 -5.80 6.49
C HIS A 236 -10.68 -4.67 6.02
N GLU A 237 -11.41 -4.89 4.93
CA GLU A 237 -11.98 -3.84 4.11
C GLU A 237 -13.17 -3.14 4.77
N LEU A 238 -13.20 -1.81 4.70
CA LEU A 238 -14.35 -1.01 5.13
C LEU A 238 -15.46 -1.10 4.10
N GLY A 239 -16.56 -1.81 4.46
CA GLY A 239 -17.75 -1.92 3.61
C GLY A 239 -18.81 -0.84 3.82
N HIS A 240 -18.62 0.09 4.76
CA HIS A 240 -19.64 1.06 5.15
C HIS A 240 -19.52 2.36 4.33
N ALA A 241 -20.40 2.54 3.33
CA ALA A 241 -20.35 3.62 2.37
C ALA A 241 -20.36 5.03 2.99
N ALA A 242 -21.18 5.28 4.03
CA ALA A 242 -21.25 6.59 4.68
C ALA A 242 -19.97 6.94 5.44
N GLU A 243 -19.34 5.96 6.08
CA GLU A 243 -18.03 6.13 6.73
C GLU A 243 -16.94 6.40 5.68
N GLN A 244 -16.94 5.66 4.58
CA GLN A 244 -16.00 5.87 3.49
C GLN A 244 -16.12 7.26 2.87
N ALA A 245 -17.34 7.72 2.65
CA ALA A 245 -17.59 9.08 2.15
C ALA A 245 -17.05 10.15 3.12
N ARG A 246 -17.26 9.97 4.42
CA ARG A 246 -16.77 10.87 5.47
C ARG A 246 -15.22 10.93 5.48
N ARG A 247 -14.55 9.79 5.30
CA ARG A 247 -13.07 9.73 5.19
C ARG A 247 -12.58 10.44 3.95
N PHE A 248 -13.17 10.19 2.80
CA PHE A 248 -12.82 10.89 1.55
C PHE A 248 -12.98 12.40 1.68
N ASP A 249 -14.06 12.88 2.31
CA ASP A 249 -14.26 14.30 2.54
C ASP A 249 -13.21 14.88 3.52
N ALA A 250 -12.73 14.09 4.48
CA ALA A 250 -11.65 14.49 5.38
C ALA A 250 -10.30 14.60 4.62
N ASP A 251 -9.97 13.60 3.81
CA ASP A 251 -8.76 13.59 2.99
C ASP A 251 -8.73 14.77 2.02
N LEU A 252 -9.84 15.03 1.32
CA LEU A 252 -9.94 16.15 0.37
C LEU A 252 -9.79 17.50 1.07
N ARG A 253 -10.33 17.67 2.29
CA ARG A 253 -10.10 18.88 3.09
C ARG A 253 -8.64 19.04 3.49
N GLU A 254 -7.99 17.95 3.90
CA GLU A 254 -6.58 17.96 4.26
C GLU A 254 -5.67 18.23 3.05
N ARG A 255 -5.97 17.62 1.90
CA ARG A 255 -5.30 17.94 0.63
C ARG A 255 -5.39 19.43 0.31
N GLY A 256 -6.58 20.03 0.47
CA GLY A 256 -6.77 21.48 0.27
C GLY A 256 -5.90 22.34 1.18
N LYS A 257 -5.77 21.98 2.48
CA LYS A 257 -4.87 22.68 3.41
C LYS A 257 -3.40 22.57 2.99
N ARG A 258 -2.99 21.45 2.41
CA ARG A 258 -1.63 21.20 1.89
C ARG A 258 -1.39 21.81 0.51
N GLY A 259 -2.33 22.59 -0.03
CA GLY A 259 -2.22 23.26 -1.34
C GLY A 259 -2.27 22.31 -2.53
N ARG A 260 -2.74 21.07 -2.35
CA ARG A 260 -2.88 20.10 -3.45
C ARG A 260 -4.12 20.38 -4.27
N THR A 261 -4.09 20.01 -5.56
CA THR A 261 -5.22 20.21 -6.48
C THR A 261 -6.46 19.49 -5.98
N PRO A 262 -7.60 20.18 -5.78
CA PRO A 262 -8.85 19.53 -5.43
C PRO A 262 -9.34 18.67 -6.61
N HIS A 263 -9.88 17.49 -6.29
CA HIS A 263 -10.60 16.63 -7.24
C HIS A 263 -11.83 16.03 -6.58
N ALA A 264 -12.75 15.54 -7.40
CA ALA A 264 -13.96 14.90 -6.90
C ALA A 264 -13.62 13.49 -6.36
N ARG A 265 -14.37 13.06 -5.34
CA ARG A 265 -14.35 11.68 -4.88
C ARG A 265 -15.03 10.75 -5.89
N ASP A 266 -14.75 9.46 -5.82
CA ASP A 266 -15.37 8.47 -6.70
C ASP A 266 -16.79 8.09 -6.22
N GLU A 267 -17.79 8.80 -6.76
CA GLU A 267 -19.21 8.54 -6.44
C GLU A 267 -19.68 7.16 -6.93
N ARG A 268 -19.05 6.60 -7.97
CA ARG A 268 -19.38 5.25 -8.45
C ARG A 268 -18.92 4.17 -7.47
N PHE A 269 -17.77 4.39 -6.86
CA PHE A 269 -17.28 3.50 -5.79
C PHE A 269 -18.18 3.59 -4.56
N LEU A 270 -18.55 4.79 -4.12
CA LEU A 270 -19.46 4.98 -2.99
C LEU A 270 -20.85 4.38 -3.24
N ALA A 271 -21.38 4.53 -4.46
CA ALA A 271 -22.64 3.89 -4.85
C ALA A 271 -22.55 2.35 -4.82
N ALA A 272 -21.43 1.77 -5.26
CA ALA A 272 -21.20 0.33 -5.17
C ALA A 272 -21.12 -0.14 -3.72
N LEU A 273 -20.38 0.57 -2.85
CA LEU A 273 -20.36 0.27 -1.41
C LEU A 273 -21.75 0.33 -0.78
N SER A 274 -22.60 1.26 -1.22
CA SER A 274 -23.99 1.37 -0.74
C SER A 274 -24.87 0.18 -1.13
N SER A 275 -24.53 -0.54 -2.20
CA SER A 275 -25.21 -1.79 -2.56
C SER A 275 -24.70 -3.01 -1.78
N GLY A 276 -23.62 -2.86 -1.04
CA GLY A 276 -23.03 -3.85 -0.15
C GLY A 276 -21.71 -4.42 -0.66
N LEU A 277 -20.64 -4.24 0.13
CA LEU A 277 -19.39 -4.98 -0.05
C LEU A 277 -19.44 -6.21 0.85
N PRO A 278 -19.28 -7.43 0.32
CA PRO A 278 -19.19 -8.61 1.17
C PRO A 278 -17.99 -8.50 2.11
N PRO A 279 -18.05 -9.09 3.33
CA PRO A 279 -16.88 -9.15 4.20
C PRO A 279 -15.69 -9.71 3.45
N CYS A 280 -14.60 -8.95 3.41
CA CYS A 280 -13.39 -9.33 2.67
C CYS A 280 -12.16 -8.63 3.22
N ALA A 281 -10.99 -9.16 2.88
CA ALA A 281 -9.71 -8.52 3.10
C ALA A 281 -8.97 -8.41 1.76
N GLY A 282 -8.26 -7.28 1.56
CA GLY A 282 -7.54 -6.99 0.33
C GLY A 282 -6.13 -6.50 0.61
N VAL A 283 -5.24 -6.69 -0.36
CA VAL A 283 -3.83 -6.29 -0.26
C VAL A 283 -3.25 -5.92 -1.61
N ALA A 284 -2.47 -4.85 -1.62
CA ALA A 284 -1.66 -4.39 -2.74
C ALA A 284 -0.19 -4.72 -2.49
N LEU A 285 0.47 -5.39 -3.44
CA LEU A 285 1.87 -5.81 -3.36
C LEU A 285 2.67 -5.15 -4.49
N GLY A 286 3.75 -4.46 -4.12
CA GLY A 286 4.70 -3.87 -5.05
C GLY A 286 5.61 -4.93 -5.67
N PHE A 287 5.22 -5.47 -6.84
CA PHE A 287 5.90 -6.60 -7.46
C PHE A 287 7.37 -6.32 -7.81
N ASP A 288 7.68 -5.10 -8.25
CA ASP A 288 9.06 -4.71 -8.57
C ASP A 288 9.99 -4.80 -7.38
N ARG A 289 9.51 -4.45 -6.17
CA ARG A 289 10.27 -4.59 -4.91
C ARG A 289 10.54 -6.05 -4.55
N VAL A 290 9.60 -6.95 -4.82
CA VAL A 290 9.80 -8.40 -4.63
C VAL A 290 10.86 -8.92 -5.60
N VAL A 291 10.85 -8.45 -6.87
CA VAL A 291 11.90 -8.77 -7.85
C VAL A 291 13.25 -8.22 -7.39
N MET A 292 13.31 -7.01 -6.81
CA MET A 292 14.57 -6.48 -6.25
C MET A 292 15.18 -7.42 -5.20
N ILE A 293 14.37 -7.98 -4.31
CA ILE A 293 14.85 -8.94 -3.31
C ILE A 293 15.38 -10.21 -3.99
N ALA A 294 14.59 -10.80 -4.88
CA ALA A 294 14.95 -12.04 -5.58
C ALA A 294 16.23 -11.92 -6.40
N THR A 295 16.56 -10.72 -6.88
CA THR A 295 17.73 -10.43 -7.72
C THR A 295 18.87 -9.75 -6.98
N ALA A 296 18.71 -9.45 -5.67
CA ALA A 296 19.62 -8.65 -4.87
C ALA A 296 19.90 -7.26 -5.49
N ALA A 297 18.95 -6.71 -6.24
CA ALA A 297 19.06 -5.41 -6.88
C ALA A 297 19.06 -4.27 -5.86
N ARG A 298 19.87 -3.24 -6.11
CA ARG A 298 20.01 -2.09 -5.23
C ARG A 298 19.08 -0.93 -5.61
N SER A 299 18.59 -0.95 -6.85
CA SER A 299 17.68 0.05 -7.39
C SER A 299 16.55 -0.62 -8.17
N ILE A 300 15.36 -0.03 -8.11
CA ILE A 300 14.22 -0.44 -8.92
C ILE A 300 14.52 -0.38 -10.43
N ASP A 301 15.41 0.50 -10.86
CA ASP A 301 15.87 0.63 -12.25
C ASP A 301 16.55 -0.62 -12.81
N GLU A 302 17.07 -1.47 -11.92
CA GLU A 302 17.73 -2.72 -12.32
C GLU A 302 16.73 -3.84 -12.65
N VAL A 303 15.47 -3.70 -12.18
CA VAL A 303 14.42 -4.73 -12.33
C VAL A 303 13.28 -4.32 -13.26
N ILE A 304 13.26 -3.08 -13.71
CA ILE A 304 12.34 -2.54 -14.71
C ILE A 304 13.08 -2.43 -16.04
N ALA A 305 12.48 -2.94 -17.14
CA ALA A 305 13.11 -2.92 -18.45
C ALA A 305 13.44 -1.48 -18.93
N PHE A 306 12.48 -0.58 -18.73
CA PHE A 306 12.60 0.84 -19.05
C PHE A 306 12.12 1.67 -17.86
N PRO A 307 13.02 2.07 -16.94
CA PRO A 307 12.70 3.08 -15.93
C PRO A 307 12.34 4.41 -16.59
N CYS A 308 11.56 5.24 -15.90
CA CYS A 308 11.02 6.48 -16.44
C CYS A 308 12.06 7.39 -17.13
N GLU A 309 13.31 7.36 -16.68
CA GLU A 309 14.40 8.17 -17.26
C GLU A 309 14.96 7.59 -18.57
N ARG A 310 14.60 6.35 -18.92
CA ARG A 310 15.05 5.65 -20.13
C ARG A 310 13.89 5.15 -20.99
N ALA A 311 12.65 5.48 -20.61
CA ALA A 311 11.43 5.12 -21.35
C ALA A 311 11.18 6.05 -22.54
#